data_50b9436824fccb1765abb0231d4f4725
#
_entry.id   50b9436824fccb1765abb0231d4f4725
#
_cell.length_a   1.000
_cell.length_b   1.000
_cell.length_c   1.000
_cell.angle_alpha   90.00
_cell.angle_beta   90.00
_cell.angle_gamma   90.00
#
_symmetry.space_group_name_H-M   'P 1'
#
loop_
_entity.id
_entity.type
_entity.pdbx_description
1 polymer ?
#
loop_
_entity_poly.entity_id
_entity_poly.type
_entity_poly.pdbx_seq_one_letter_code
_entity_poly.pdbx_strand_id
1 'polypeptide(L)'
;MKLLKDRENTEAAESSDGTKKHRRPSKRTVIIAAVAVIVVVFAASRLMSGGEEPVSAETTYVSESVMRRDITSSLTGSGSLSAANSYTVTSMVDGEILSANFEEGDVVEKDSVLYEIDSADVASNIETNEMSLASSQRSYQTALEQLADLTVTAPEAGTLVSLDVEVGDEVSAGQTVATIRDSSVMELEVDFPADAAQGFYVGQDATVTLDSTFETLPATVTHVSASDKVASGNSIVRTVTLEVQNPGAISTTQLATAEIDGIGSSGSGTFAYRSERAVTADVSGTVASLAAYEGDWLESGQTILQLESDTLADSVQSQAESVRRAEISLDNAEEALDNYTIESPISGTVIEKNYNVGENAEQGETLCTIYDLSYLEITLNVDELDISDVEVGQEVQITAEAVEDKVYSGTVTKVSVVGTSSGSYTSYPVTIRIDDTEGLLPGMNVDVTIVMDSVTDAVSIPIAALERGNVVLITADSPSAVNAVEDMTAPEGYVYVQVTTGLSDDDYIEITSGLTEGDTVAYDPTAGSLNDMFSSMMGGGGMAVSVSGPGGGMR
;
A
#
# COMPACT_ATOMS: atom_id res chain seq x y z
N MET A 1 -10.61 -38.99 -30.12
CA MET A 1 -9.99 -39.81 -31.19
C MET A 1 -8.84 -40.53 -30.52
N LYS A 2 -9.11 -41.74 -30.05
CA LYS A 2 -8.52 -43.00 -30.54
C LYS A 2 -6.98 -42.94 -30.53
N LEU A 3 -6.24 -43.83 -29.96
CA LEU A 3 -6.32 -45.27 -29.62
C LEU A 3 -4.96 -45.66 -29.02
N LEU A 4 -4.96 -46.43 -27.92
CA LEU A 4 -4.51 -47.82 -27.95
C LEU A 4 -3.00 -48.01 -28.18
N LYS A 5 -2.31 -48.90 -27.55
CA LYS A 5 -2.53 -50.21 -26.97
C LYS A 5 -1.18 -50.85 -26.66
N ASP A 6 -1.19 -51.59 -25.60
CA ASP A 6 -0.68 -52.97 -25.43
C ASP A 6 0.84 -53.21 -25.59
N ARG A 7 1.39 -54.02 -24.82
CA ARG A 7 1.38 -55.43 -24.48
C ARG A 7 2.78 -55.83 -24.01
N GLU A 8 2.82 -56.55 -23.01
CA GLU A 8 2.95 -57.98 -22.73
C GLU A 8 4.38 -58.47 -22.55
N ASN A 9 4.48 -59.18 -21.40
CA ASN A 9 4.89 -60.57 -21.21
C ASN A 9 6.39 -60.90 -21.45
N THR A 10 7.02 -61.76 -20.72
CA THR A 10 6.79 -63.14 -20.34
C THR A 10 7.93 -63.60 -19.44
N GLU A 11 7.60 -64.42 -18.42
CA GLU A 11 8.09 -65.77 -18.11
C GLU A 11 9.60 -65.96 -17.94
N ALA A 12 10.08 -66.77 -17.07
CA ALA A 12 9.74 -67.91 -16.29
C ALA A 12 11.04 -68.69 -16.00
N ALA A 13 10.96 -69.55 -15.06
CA ALA A 13 11.60 -70.85 -14.86
C ALA A 13 12.66 -70.91 -13.75
N GLU A 14 12.27 -71.56 -12.67
CA GLU A 14 12.51 -72.94 -12.28
C GLU A 14 13.96 -73.36 -12.01
N SER A 15 14.25 -73.80 -10.79
CA SER A 15 14.53 -75.18 -10.40
C SER A 15 15.02 -75.26 -8.95
N SER A 16 14.30 -75.91 -8.08
CA SER A 16 14.45 -77.22 -7.50
C SER A 16 15.82 -77.46 -6.80
N ASP A 17 15.86 -77.77 -5.53
CA ASP A 17 15.98 -79.07 -4.93
C ASP A 17 16.37 -79.07 -3.44
N GLY A 18 15.75 -79.89 -2.63
CA GLY A 18 16.39 -80.82 -1.73
C GLY A 18 16.44 -80.43 -0.23
N THR A 19 15.35 -80.82 0.45
CA THR A 19 15.37 -81.60 1.69
C THR A 19 16.22 -81.17 2.90
N LYS A 20 15.60 -80.96 4.06
CA LYS A 20 15.51 -81.77 5.24
C LYS A 20 14.69 -81.16 6.37
N LYS A 21 13.60 -81.85 6.73
CA LYS A 21 12.77 -81.56 7.89
C LYS A 21 13.55 -81.80 9.19
N HIS A 22 13.73 -80.77 10.02
CA HIS A 22 13.90 -80.88 11.47
C HIS A 22 12.63 -80.32 12.16
N ARG A 23 11.92 -81.27 12.83
CA ARG A 23 10.80 -81.03 13.72
C ARG A 23 11.27 -80.19 14.91
N ARG A 24 10.79 -78.92 15.05
CA ARG A 24 10.90 -78.17 16.28
C ARG A 24 9.74 -78.53 17.22
N PRO A 25 10.01 -78.70 18.53
CA PRO A 25 8.97 -79.03 19.51
C PRO A 25 7.99 -77.89 19.69
N SER A 26 6.72 -78.19 19.94
CA SER A 26 5.62 -77.23 20.03
C SER A 26 5.82 -76.27 21.20
N LYS A 27 5.51 -75.01 21.00
CA LYS A 27 5.62 -73.90 21.99
C LYS A 27 4.88 -74.16 23.31
N ARG A 28 3.97 -75.11 23.36
CA ARG A 28 3.23 -75.51 24.59
C ARG A 28 4.09 -76.29 25.57
N THR A 29 5.07 -77.08 25.14
CA THR A 29 5.94 -77.88 26.04
C THR A 29 7.03 -77.03 26.69
N VAL A 30 7.47 -75.96 26.04
CA VAL A 30 8.46 -75.01 26.61
C VAL A 30 7.82 -74.10 27.67
N ILE A 31 6.57 -73.74 27.51
CA ILE A 31 5.86 -72.87 28.47
C ILE A 31 5.56 -73.65 29.77
N ILE A 32 5.21 -74.94 29.71
CA ILE A 32 4.93 -75.74 30.90
C ILE A 32 6.21 -75.98 31.72
N ALA A 33 7.36 -76.17 31.06
CA ALA A 33 8.63 -76.31 31.73
C ALA A 33 9.11 -75.02 32.41
N ALA A 34 8.87 -73.82 31.76
CA ALA A 34 9.22 -72.51 32.35
C ALA A 34 8.34 -72.16 33.57
N VAL A 35 7.05 -72.46 33.52
CA VAL A 35 6.14 -72.25 34.67
C VAL A 35 6.49 -73.15 35.86
N ALA A 36 6.90 -74.45 35.60
CA ALA A 36 7.31 -75.35 36.69
C ALA A 36 8.59 -74.82 37.39
N VAL A 37 9.55 -74.29 36.64
CA VAL A 37 10.78 -73.73 37.22
C VAL A 37 10.47 -72.44 38.05
N ILE A 38 9.58 -71.57 37.58
CA ILE A 38 9.19 -70.39 38.32
C ILE A 38 8.46 -70.70 39.62
N VAL A 39 7.59 -71.72 39.63
CA VAL A 39 6.89 -72.17 40.86
C VAL A 39 7.87 -72.79 41.88
N VAL A 40 8.88 -73.51 41.42
CA VAL A 40 9.90 -74.13 42.33
C VAL A 40 10.82 -73.01 42.90
N VAL A 41 11.22 -72.05 42.13
CA VAL A 41 12.01 -70.90 42.59
C VAL A 41 11.20 -69.98 43.56
N PHE A 42 9.91 -69.84 43.32
CA PHE A 42 9.03 -69.09 44.22
C PHE A 42 8.74 -69.80 45.54
N ALA A 43 8.63 -71.16 45.50
CA ALA A 43 8.47 -71.92 46.69
C ALA A 43 9.78 -72.02 47.52
N ALA A 44 10.95 -72.08 46.85
CA ALA A 44 12.24 -72.02 47.54
C ALA A 44 12.56 -70.65 48.15
N SER A 45 12.14 -69.55 47.55
CA SER A 45 12.33 -68.23 48.11
C SER A 45 11.46 -68.00 49.36
N ARG A 46 10.27 -68.64 49.43
CA ARG A 46 9.40 -68.56 50.61
C ARG A 46 9.87 -69.34 51.85
N LEU A 47 10.73 -70.32 51.64
CA LEU A 47 11.28 -71.18 52.76
C LEU A 47 12.59 -70.59 53.36
N MET A 48 13.21 -69.61 52.75
CA MET A 48 14.45 -69.00 53.21
C MET A 48 14.29 -67.57 53.81
N SER A 49 13.10 -67.02 53.95
CA SER A 49 12.90 -65.83 54.71
C SER A 49 12.45 -66.19 56.15
N GLY A 50 13.41 -66.52 56.95
CA GLY A 50 13.32 -66.50 58.40
C GLY A 50 13.25 -65.01 58.86
N GLY A 51 12.41 -64.76 59.85
CA GLY A 51 12.07 -63.46 60.34
C GLY A 51 13.26 -62.56 60.66
N GLU A 52 13.20 -61.35 60.13
CA GLU A 52 13.79 -60.18 60.71
C GLU A 52 12.62 -59.25 61.12
N GLU A 53 12.61 -58.86 62.35
CA GLU A 53 11.72 -57.83 62.90
C GLU A 53 11.91 -56.53 62.11
N PRO A 54 10.88 -55.73 61.89
CA PRO A 54 11.03 -54.42 61.23
C PRO A 54 11.93 -53.55 62.12
N VAL A 55 13.15 -53.32 61.66
CA VAL A 55 13.98 -52.23 62.14
C VAL A 55 13.21 -50.96 61.77
N SER A 56 12.73 -50.23 62.78
CA SER A 56 12.30 -48.85 62.59
C SER A 56 13.46 -48.12 61.93
N ALA A 57 13.28 -47.71 60.69
CA ALA A 57 14.17 -46.74 60.09
C ALA A 57 14.07 -45.45 60.93
N GLU A 58 15.12 -45.12 61.66
CA GLU A 58 15.24 -43.81 62.28
C GLU A 58 15.19 -42.80 61.14
N THR A 59 14.08 -42.07 61.00
CA THR A 59 13.95 -40.98 60.07
C THR A 59 14.96 -39.92 60.49
N THR A 60 15.98 -39.70 59.69
CA THR A 60 17.00 -38.69 59.96
C THR A 60 16.45 -37.34 59.52
N TYR A 61 16.00 -36.53 60.46
CA TYR A 61 15.55 -35.15 60.18
C TYR A 61 16.76 -34.27 59.94
N VAL A 62 16.70 -33.44 58.89
CA VAL A 62 17.60 -32.33 58.64
C VAL A 62 17.01 -31.13 59.36
N SER A 63 17.83 -30.39 60.08
CA SER A 63 17.39 -29.19 60.80
C SER A 63 17.98 -27.95 60.14
N GLU A 64 17.14 -26.94 59.88
CA GLU A 64 17.54 -25.65 59.33
C GLU A 64 16.95 -24.52 60.19
N SER A 65 17.75 -23.46 60.36
CA SER A 65 17.31 -22.31 61.16
C SER A 65 16.43 -21.37 60.30
N VAL A 66 15.30 -20.95 60.88
CA VAL A 66 14.43 -19.95 60.27
C VAL A 66 15.17 -18.62 60.19
N MET A 67 15.36 -18.11 59.02
CA MET A 67 16.08 -16.86 58.74
C MET A 67 15.24 -15.94 57.89
N ARG A 68 15.63 -14.67 57.85
CA ARG A 68 15.04 -13.70 56.93
C ARG A 68 15.76 -13.73 55.62
N ARG A 69 14.99 -13.73 54.53
CA ARG A 69 15.49 -13.76 53.15
C ARG A 69 14.57 -12.92 52.24
N ASP A 70 15.13 -12.51 51.15
CA ASP A 70 14.33 -12.00 50.04
C ASP A 70 13.81 -13.20 49.24
N ILE A 71 12.49 -13.27 49.07
CA ILE A 71 11.82 -14.33 48.30
C ILE A 71 11.25 -13.69 47.06
N THR A 72 11.59 -14.22 45.88
CA THR A 72 11.11 -13.74 44.60
C THR A 72 10.43 -14.88 43.87
N SER A 73 9.15 -14.72 43.64
CA SER A 73 8.40 -15.62 42.75
C SER A 73 8.70 -15.24 41.30
N SER A 74 9.20 -16.16 40.50
CA SER A 74 9.56 -15.91 39.12
C SER A 74 9.07 -17.05 38.24
N LEU A 75 8.68 -16.67 37.03
CA LEU A 75 8.35 -17.61 35.96
C LEU A 75 9.51 -17.67 34.97
N THR A 76 10.06 -18.86 34.79
CA THR A 76 11.14 -19.08 33.82
C THR A 76 10.62 -19.77 32.57
N GLY A 77 11.16 -19.39 31.43
CA GLY A 77 10.87 -20.03 30.16
C GLY A 77 11.89 -19.68 29.12
N SER A 78 11.79 -20.25 27.94
CA SER A 78 12.69 -19.98 26.84
C SER A 78 11.92 -19.55 25.58
N GLY A 79 12.53 -18.72 24.77
CA GLY A 79 11.97 -18.23 23.52
C GLY A 79 13.06 -17.90 22.50
N SER A 80 12.64 -17.64 21.28
CA SER A 80 13.54 -17.14 20.24
C SER A 80 13.33 -15.64 20.01
N LEU A 81 14.43 -14.93 19.80
CA LEU A 81 14.41 -13.53 19.44
C LEU A 81 13.84 -13.33 18.04
N SER A 82 12.98 -12.36 17.90
CA SER A 82 12.46 -11.87 16.62
C SER A 82 12.73 -10.38 16.46
N ALA A 83 12.83 -9.91 15.23
CA ALA A 83 12.94 -8.47 14.94
C ALA A 83 11.62 -7.75 15.33
N ALA A 84 11.73 -6.46 15.63
CA ALA A 84 10.57 -5.59 15.91
C ALA A 84 9.53 -5.63 14.79
N ASN A 85 10.01 -5.53 13.56
CA ASN A 85 9.23 -5.73 12.34
C ASN A 85 10.08 -6.45 11.31
N SER A 86 9.43 -7.21 10.44
CA SER A 86 10.05 -7.79 9.27
C SER A 86 9.20 -7.49 8.05
N TYR A 87 9.83 -7.11 6.97
CA TYR A 87 9.14 -6.85 5.72
C TYR A 87 9.85 -7.51 4.56
N THR A 88 9.08 -8.26 3.80
CA THR A 88 9.52 -8.88 2.56
C THR A 88 9.12 -8.00 1.40
N VAL A 89 10.09 -7.39 0.74
CA VAL A 89 9.89 -6.53 -0.43
C VAL A 89 9.73 -7.42 -1.66
N THR A 90 8.61 -7.27 -2.36
CA THR A 90 8.30 -8.05 -3.56
C THR A 90 8.21 -7.15 -4.78
N SER A 91 8.57 -7.68 -5.95
CA SER A 91 8.36 -6.96 -7.21
C SER A 91 6.87 -6.84 -7.52
N MET A 92 6.44 -5.63 -7.90
CA MET A 92 5.08 -5.38 -8.38
C MET A 92 4.96 -5.56 -9.90
N VAL A 93 6.09 -5.63 -10.60
CA VAL A 93 6.17 -5.68 -12.08
C VAL A 93 7.25 -6.68 -12.52
N ASP A 94 7.16 -7.08 -13.79
CA ASP A 94 8.20 -7.85 -14.46
C ASP A 94 9.21 -6.89 -15.10
N GLY A 95 10.50 -7.19 -15.02
CA GLY A 95 11.53 -6.40 -15.70
C GLY A 95 12.94 -6.64 -15.23
N GLU A 96 13.92 -6.10 -15.95
CA GLU A 96 15.34 -6.15 -15.63
C GLU A 96 15.65 -5.11 -14.53
N ILE A 97 16.41 -5.50 -13.52
CA ILE A 97 16.88 -4.61 -12.47
C ILE A 97 18.03 -3.75 -13.00
N LEU A 98 17.79 -2.45 -13.08
CA LEU A 98 18.78 -1.46 -13.54
C LEU A 98 19.71 -0.99 -12.41
N SER A 99 19.18 -0.84 -11.20
CA SER A 99 19.97 -0.44 -10.03
C SER A 99 19.50 -1.16 -8.77
N ALA A 100 20.46 -1.44 -7.87
CA ALA A 100 20.26 -2.00 -6.54
C ALA A 100 21.46 -1.57 -5.67
N ASN A 101 21.41 -0.33 -5.16
CA ASN A 101 22.56 0.34 -4.53
C ASN A 101 22.72 0.02 -3.04
N PHE A 102 22.45 -1.21 -2.64
CA PHE A 102 22.59 -1.71 -1.27
C PHE A 102 23.09 -3.16 -1.30
N GLU A 103 23.63 -3.60 -0.18
CA GLU A 103 24.07 -4.98 0.05
C GLU A 103 23.42 -5.58 1.30
N GLU A 104 23.55 -6.90 1.47
CA GLU A 104 23.14 -7.56 2.71
C GLU A 104 23.92 -7.01 3.90
N GLY A 105 23.22 -6.65 4.97
CA GLY A 105 23.76 -6.01 6.16
C GLY A 105 23.70 -4.48 6.15
N ASP A 106 23.35 -3.84 5.04
CA ASP A 106 23.19 -2.39 4.97
C ASP A 106 21.94 -1.93 5.70
N VAL A 107 22.04 -0.76 6.32
CA VAL A 107 20.90 -0.08 6.95
C VAL A 107 20.24 0.83 5.93
N VAL A 108 18.95 0.64 5.70
CA VAL A 108 18.13 1.43 4.79
C VAL A 108 17.11 2.26 5.58
N GLU A 109 16.81 3.44 5.09
CA GLU A 109 15.76 4.29 5.65
C GLU A 109 14.43 4.00 4.95
N LYS A 110 13.33 4.26 5.65
CA LYS A 110 12.00 4.20 5.06
C LYS A 110 11.93 5.16 3.87
N ASP A 111 11.22 4.74 2.80
CA ASP A 111 11.02 5.47 1.55
C ASP A 111 12.35 5.71 0.75
N SER A 112 13.44 5.00 1.11
CA SER A 112 14.65 4.98 0.28
C SER A 112 14.50 4.01 -0.89
N VAL A 113 15.01 4.38 -2.07
CA VAL A 113 14.98 3.54 -3.26
C VAL A 113 15.91 2.35 -3.08
N LEU A 114 15.36 1.15 -3.20
CA LEU A 114 16.07 -0.12 -3.13
C LEU A 114 16.40 -0.63 -4.53
N TYR A 115 15.40 -0.71 -5.40
CA TYR A 115 15.55 -1.20 -6.76
C TYR A 115 14.92 -0.24 -7.76
N GLU A 116 15.56 -0.10 -8.90
CA GLU A 116 14.98 0.48 -10.11
C GLU A 116 14.90 -0.62 -11.17
N ILE A 117 13.69 -0.86 -11.68
CA ILE A 117 13.40 -1.84 -12.73
C ILE A 117 13.26 -1.10 -14.06
N ASP A 118 13.62 -1.73 -15.17
CA ASP A 118 13.49 -1.14 -16.50
C ASP A 118 12.05 -0.80 -16.83
N SER A 119 11.79 0.50 -16.96
CA SER A 119 10.47 1.09 -17.21
C SER A 119 10.34 1.66 -18.63
N ALA A 120 11.27 1.34 -19.57
CA ALA A 120 11.30 1.93 -20.90
C ALA A 120 9.97 1.75 -21.68
N ASP A 121 9.33 0.59 -21.54
CA ASP A 121 8.04 0.31 -22.17
C ASP A 121 6.92 1.17 -21.58
N VAL A 122 6.90 1.36 -20.27
CA VAL A 122 5.90 2.21 -19.58
C VAL A 122 6.14 3.68 -19.91
N ALA A 123 7.39 4.14 -19.93
CA ALA A 123 7.73 5.48 -20.37
C ALA A 123 7.25 5.76 -21.79
N SER A 124 7.39 4.80 -22.71
CA SER A 124 6.86 4.91 -24.08
C SER A 124 5.33 4.93 -24.12
N ASN A 125 4.66 4.20 -23.22
CA ASN A 125 3.22 4.24 -23.07
C ASN A 125 2.73 5.60 -22.53
N ILE A 126 3.45 6.18 -21.56
CA ILE A 126 3.18 7.54 -21.05
C ILE A 126 3.26 8.55 -22.21
N GLU A 127 4.36 8.55 -23.00
CA GLU A 127 4.50 9.45 -24.15
C GLU A 127 3.34 9.28 -25.15
N THR A 128 2.91 8.04 -25.41
CA THR A 128 1.78 7.75 -26.28
C THR A 128 0.47 8.30 -25.73
N ASN A 129 0.24 8.17 -24.42
CA ASN A 129 -0.95 8.69 -23.74
C ASN A 129 -0.94 10.23 -23.70
N GLU A 130 0.21 10.87 -23.47
CA GLU A 130 0.37 12.33 -23.58
C GLU A 130 0.00 12.86 -24.96
N MET A 131 0.49 12.18 -26.03
CA MET A 131 0.14 12.54 -27.41
C MET A 131 -1.37 12.36 -27.67
N SER A 132 -1.97 11.31 -27.11
CA SER A 132 -3.42 11.05 -27.21
C SER A 132 -4.23 12.14 -26.49
N LEU A 133 -3.81 12.51 -25.28
CA LEU A 133 -4.41 13.61 -24.51
C LEU A 133 -4.33 14.93 -25.28
N ALA A 134 -3.14 15.29 -25.77
CA ALA A 134 -2.94 16.49 -26.56
C ALA A 134 -3.78 16.51 -27.84
N SER A 135 -4.01 15.36 -28.47
CA SER A 135 -4.90 15.22 -29.64
C SER A 135 -6.36 15.44 -29.25
N SER A 136 -6.81 14.83 -28.14
CA SER A 136 -8.18 14.97 -27.63
C SER A 136 -8.46 16.42 -27.21
N GLN A 137 -7.50 17.07 -26.56
CA GLN A 137 -7.61 18.50 -26.18
C GLN A 137 -7.75 19.41 -27.39
N ARG A 138 -6.97 19.17 -28.47
CA ARG A 138 -7.12 19.94 -29.73
C ARG A 138 -8.50 19.73 -30.34
N SER A 139 -8.99 18.48 -30.36
CA SER A 139 -10.34 18.19 -30.87
C SER A 139 -11.43 18.87 -30.07
N TYR A 140 -11.29 18.88 -28.74
CA TYR A 140 -12.20 19.58 -27.83
C TYR A 140 -12.16 21.09 -28.07
N GLN A 141 -10.97 21.69 -28.22
CA GLN A 141 -10.82 23.12 -28.53
C GLN A 141 -11.49 23.47 -29.86
N THR A 142 -11.31 22.66 -30.91
CA THR A 142 -11.98 22.85 -32.20
C THR A 142 -13.52 22.78 -32.07
N ALA A 143 -14.03 21.87 -31.25
CA ALA A 143 -15.47 21.78 -31.01
C ALA A 143 -16.01 23.01 -30.26
N LEU A 144 -15.23 23.57 -29.32
CA LEU A 144 -15.56 24.82 -28.63
C LEU A 144 -15.57 26.03 -29.60
N GLU A 145 -14.59 26.09 -30.52
CA GLU A 145 -14.54 27.11 -31.57
C GLU A 145 -15.78 27.03 -32.45
N GLN A 146 -16.14 25.84 -32.92
CA GLN A 146 -17.36 25.61 -33.69
C GLN A 146 -18.65 25.98 -32.90
N LEU A 147 -18.66 25.73 -31.60
CA LEU A 147 -19.77 26.16 -30.73
C LEU A 147 -19.84 27.70 -30.60
N ALA A 148 -18.69 28.38 -30.54
CA ALA A 148 -18.60 29.81 -30.52
C ALA A 148 -19.06 30.43 -31.84
N ASP A 149 -18.79 29.77 -32.99
CA ASP A 149 -19.19 30.19 -34.34
C ASP A 149 -20.70 30.14 -34.57
N LEU A 150 -21.48 29.55 -33.62
CA LEU A 150 -22.93 29.72 -33.59
C LEU A 150 -23.35 31.18 -33.37
N THR A 151 -22.47 32.03 -32.88
CA THR A 151 -22.69 33.46 -32.77
C THR A 151 -22.12 34.14 -34.01
N VAL A 152 -22.99 34.46 -34.96
CA VAL A 152 -22.58 35.14 -36.18
C VAL A 152 -22.42 36.64 -35.90
N THR A 153 -21.21 37.14 -36.20
CA THR A 153 -20.82 38.54 -35.90
C THR A 153 -20.49 39.32 -37.15
N ALA A 154 -20.53 40.63 -37.07
CA ALA A 154 -20.11 41.51 -38.16
C ALA A 154 -18.60 41.47 -38.37
N PRO A 155 -18.10 41.08 -39.54
CA PRO A 155 -16.65 41.01 -39.82
C PRO A 155 -15.99 42.39 -39.87
N GLU A 156 -16.75 43.45 -40.14
CA GLU A 156 -16.31 44.83 -40.21
C GLU A 156 -17.45 45.77 -39.81
N ALA A 157 -17.11 47.05 -39.53
CA ALA A 157 -18.11 48.05 -39.23
C ALA A 157 -18.86 48.49 -40.51
N GLY A 158 -20.18 48.64 -40.41
CA GLY A 158 -21.02 49.05 -41.53
C GLY A 158 -22.51 48.93 -41.24
N THR A 159 -23.33 49.33 -42.21
CA THR A 159 -24.79 49.18 -42.15
C THR A 159 -25.18 47.78 -42.63
N LEU A 160 -26.05 47.10 -41.91
CA LEU A 160 -26.68 45.85 -42.33
C LEU A 160 -27.66 46.13 -43.47
N VAL A 161 -27.31 45.70 -44.69
CA VAL A 161 -28.07 46.01 -45.89
C VAL A 161 -29.15 45.00 -46.17
N SER A 162 -28.83 43.70 -45.96
CA SER A 162 -29.80 42.61 -46.03
C SER A 162 -29.57 41.64 -44.92
N LEU A 163 -30.66 41.02 -44.47
CA LEU A 163 -30.69 39.91 -43.57
C LEU A 163 -31.54 38.82 -44.24
N ASP A 164 -30.85 37.79 -44.72
CA ASP A 164 -31.45 36.80 -45.63
C ASP A 164 -32.04 35.61 -44.88
N VAL A 165 -32.21 35.67 -43.57
CA VAL A 165 -32.71 34.63 -42.69
C VAL A 165 -33.68 35.13 -41.62
N GLU A 166 -34.60 34.26 -41.18
CA GLU A 166 -35.57 34.54 -40.10
C GLU A 166 -35.36 33.56 -38.94
N VAL A 167 -35.94 33.92 -37.77
CA VAL A 167 -35.89 33.04 -36.59
C VAL A 167 -36.62 31.71 -36.90
N GLY A 168 -35.95 30.59 -36.68
CA GLY A 168 -36.41 29.23 -36.99
C GLY A 168 -35.92 28.67 -38.31
N ASP A 169 -35.23 29.48 -39.15
CA ASP A 169 -34.66 28.97 -40.39
C ASP A 169 -33.44 28.09 -40.14
N GLU A 170 -33.27 27.05 -40.98
CA GLU A 170 -32.05 26.23 -41.03
C GLU A 170 -30.99 26.94 -41.88
N VAL A 171 -29.82 27.11 -41.32
CA VAL A 171 -28.65 27.69 -41.98
C VAL A 171 -27.57 26.60 -42.14
N SER A 172 -27.00 26.54 -43.32
CA SER A 172 -25.86 25.66 -43.61
C SER A 172 -24.53 26.39 -43.48
N ALA A 173 -23.46 25.66 -43.15
CA ALA A 173 -22.11 26.25 -43.16
C ALA A 173 -21.75 26.82 -44.54
N GLY A 174 -21.20 28.04 -44.59
CA GLY A 174 -20.89 28.78 -45.81
C GLY A 174 -22.06 29.50 -46.42
N GLN A 175 -23.28 29.40 -45.88
CA GLN A 175 -24.45 30.15 -46.37
C GLN A 175 -24.35 31.62 -46.00
N THR A 176 -24.61 32.50 -46.96
CA THR A 176 -24.74 33.95 -46.68
C THR A 176 -26.00 34.19 -45.92
N VAL A 177 -25.89 34.87 -44.76
CA VAL A 177 -27.00 35.20 -43.85
C VAL A 177 -27.28 36.68 -43.80
N ALA A 178 -26.31 37.50 -44.16
CA ALA A 178 -26.44 38.95 -44.14
C ALA A 178 -25.44 39.62 -45.10
N THR A 179 -25.68 40.88 -45.40
CA THR A 179 -24.71 41.71 -46.14
C THR A 179 -24.50 43.01 -45.36
N ILE A 180 -23.24 43.30 -45.07
CA ILE A 180 -22.83 44.57 -44.41
C ILE A 180 -22.11 45.41 -45.44
N ARG A 181 -22.37 46.70 -45.36
CA ARG A 181 -21.81 47.69 -46.26
C ARG A 181 -21.37 48.94 -45.50
N ASP A 182 -20.14 49.35 -45.70
CA ASP A 182 -19.70 50.67 -45.27
C ASP A 182 -20.01 51.69 -46.37
N SER A 183 -21.08 52.45 -46.17
CA SER A 183 -21.49 53.55 -47.00
C SER A 183 -21.10 54.92 -46.46
N SER A 184 -20.43 55.03 -45.32
CA SER A 184 -19.97 56.23 -44.71
C SER A 184 -18.92 56.97 -45.57
N VAL A 185 -18.16 56.14 -46.27
CA VAL A 185 -17.12 56.60 -47.19
C VAL A 185 -17.29 55.89 -48.53
N MET A 186 -17.17 56.66 -49.60
CA MET A 186 -17.26 56.15 -50.98
C MET A 186 -15.91 56.28 -51.67
N GLU A 187 -15.57 55.33 -52.46
CA GLU A 187 -14.41 55.37 -53.33
C GLU A 187 -14.83 55.75 -54.73
N LEU A 188 -14.15 56.77 -55.29
CA LEU A 188 -14.35 57.21 -56.65
C LEU A 188 -13.13 56.88 -57.49
N GLU A 189 -13.33 56.07 -58.51
CA GLU A 189 -12.29 55.81 -59.50
C GLU A 189 -12.45 56.75 -60.69
N VAL A 190 -11.43 57.51 -60.92
CA VAL A 190 -11.39 58.46 -62.05
C VAL A 190 -10.05 58.44 -62.78
N ASP A 191 -10.11 58.74 -64.06
CA ASP A 191 -8.92 58.74 -64.89
C ASP A 191 -8.38 60.17 -65.04
N PHE A 192 -7.12 60.35 -64.83
CA PHE A 192 -6.40 61.62 -65.04
C PHE A 192 -5.40 61.44 -66.20
N PRO A 193 -5.01 62.56 -66.90
CA PRO A 193 -3.92 62.50 -67.86
C PRO A 193 -2.67 61.89 -67.23
N ALA A 194 -2.04 60.91 -67.89
CA ALA A 194 -0.97 60.10 -67.30
C ALA A 194 0.26 60.90 -66.89
N ASP A 195 0.58 61.98 -67.62
CA ASP A 195 1.66 62.91 -67.34
C ASP A 195 1.43 63.71 -66.04
N ALA A 196 0.24 64.08 -65.78
CA ALA A 196 -0.16 64.83 -64.57
C ALA A 196 -0.21 63.82 -63.37
N ALA A 197 -0.80 62.65 -63.58
CA ALA A 197 -0.99 61.66 -62.51
C ALA A 197 0.34 61.05 -61.99
N GLN A 198 1.45 61.24 -62.68
CA GLN A 198 2.79 60.89 -62.20
C GLN A 198 3.22 61.67 -60.98
N GLY A 199 2.65 62.91 -60.81
CA GLY A 199 2.94 63.77 -59.67
C GLY A 199 2.01 63.57 -58.48
N PHE A 200 0.97 62.75 -58.60
CA PHE A 200 0.00 62.52 -57.53
C PHE A 200 0.51 61.52 -56.52
N TYR A 201 0.17 61.69 -55.29
CA TYR A 201 0.58 60.79 -54.19
C TYR A 201 -0.60 60.50 -53.21
N VAL A 202 -0.50 59.39 -52.53
CA VAL A 202 -1.50 58.96 -51.53
C VAL A 202 -1.53 59.98 -50.37
N GLY A 203 -2.72 60.37 -49.97
CA GLY A 203 -2.94 61.34 -48.93
C GLY A 203 -3.07 62.79 -49.47
N GLN A 204 -2.99 62.99 -50.80
CA GLN A 204 -3.17 64.29 -51.42
C GLN A 204 -4.65 64.73 -51.44
N ASP A 205 -4.92 65.96 -51.13
CA ASP A 205 -6.28 66.49 -51.18
C ASP A 205 -6.78 66.59 -52.63
N ALA A 206 -8.04 66.28 -52.79
CA ALA A 206 -8.77 66.35 -54.05
C ALA A 206 -10.16 66.99 -53.86
N THR A 207 -10.73 67.51 -54.93
CA THR A 207 -12.12 67.98 -54.94
C THR A 207 -12.90 67.15 -55.96
N VAL A 208 -14.00 66.53 -55.51
CA VAL A 208 -14.91 65.77 -56.31
C VAL A 208 -16.15 66.56 -56.59
N THR A 209 -16.59 66.64 -57.88
CA THR A 209 -17.80 67.35 -58.29
C THR A 209 -18.81 66.33 -58.85
N LEU A 210 -19.98 66.25 -58.25
CA LEU A 210 -21.08 65.41 -58.72
C LEU A 210 -21.66 65.90 -60.00
N ASP A 211 -21.73 65.07 -61.01
CA ASP A 211 -22.23 65.50 -62.36
C ASP A 211 -23.71 65.89 -62.34
N SER A 212 -24.49 65.30 -61.44
CA SER A 212 -25.97 65.56 -61.39
C SER A 212 -26.36 66.82 -60.67
N THR A 213 -25.61 67.25 -59.62
CA THR A 213 -25.95 68.35 -58.72
C THR A 213 -24.95 69.53 -58.82
N PHE A 214 -23.77 69.29 -59.40
CA PHE A 214 -22.61 70.20 -59.36
C PHE A 214 -22.12 70.50 -57.94
N GLU A 215 -22.49 69.70 -57.00
CA GLU A 215 -22.00 69.79 -55.61
C GLU A 215 -20.54 69.33 -55.55
N THR A 216 -19.74 70.07 -54.79
CA THR A 216 -18.32 69.77 -54.60
C THR A 216 -18.10 69.19 -53.24
N LEU A 217 -17.38 68.09 -53.18
CA LEU A 217 -17.05 67.32 -51.95
C LEU A 217 -15.54 67.24 -51.78
N PRO A 218 -15.04 67.37 -50.55
CA PRO A 218 -13.63 67.14 -50.31
C PRO A 218 -13.34 65.62 -50.44
N ALA A 219 -12.18 65.32 -51.01
CA ALA A 219 -11.73 63.97 -51.20
C ALA A 219 -10.22 63.83 -50.93
N THR A 220 -9.77 62.62 -50.70
CA THR A 220 -8.34 62.31 -50.51
C THR A 220 -7.93 61.22 -51.46
N VAL A 221 -6.76 61.32 -52.06
CA VAL A 221 -6.18 60.29 -52.91
C VAL A 221 -5.79 59.09 -52.04
N THR A 222 -6.37 57.90 -52.32
CA THR A 222 -6.03 56.64 -51.61
C THR A 222 -5.14 55.73 -52.43
N HIS A 223 -5.30 55.80 -53.77
CA HIS A 223 -4.49 55.00 -54.65
C HIS A 223 -4.23 55.70 -55.98
N VAL A 224 -3.00 55.56 -56.48
CA VAL A 224 -2.62 55.97 -57.83
C VAL A 224 -2.11 54.75 -58.58
N SER A 225 -2.77 54.36 -59.67
CA SER A 225 -2.38 53.19 -60.43
C SER A 225 -0.94 53.38 -60.94
N ALA A 226 -0.15 52.29 -60.86
CA ALA A 226 1.23 52.28 -61.37
C ALA A 226 1.30 52.16 -62.90
N SER A 227 0.18 51.78 -63.55
CA SER A 227 0.13 51.54 -65.00
C SER A 227 -0.77 52.55 -65.71
N ASP A 228 -0.30 52.99 -66.85
CA ASP A 228 -1.10 53.85 -67.76
C ASP A 228 -2.01 52.97 -68.62
N LYS A 229 -3.19 53.48 -68.93
CA LYS A 229 -4.14 52.84 -69.86
C LYS A 229 -4.54 53.80 -70.97
N VAL A 230 -4.93 53.25 -72.10
CA VAL A 230 -5.44 54.09 -73.25
C VAL A 230 -6.94 54.23 -73.10
N ALA A 231 -7.40 55.43 -72.92
CA ALA A 231 -8.81 55.79 -72.81
C ALA A 231 -9.41 56.13 -74.20
N SER A 232 -10.72 56.29 -74.25
CA SER A 232 -11.45 56.69 -75.47
C SER A 232 -10.83 57.94 -76.10
N GLY A 233 -10.59 57.98 -77.42
CA GLY A 233 -9.93 59.10 -78.09
C GLY A 233 -8.38 58.99 -78.11
N ASN A 234 -7.78 57.83 -77.79
CA ASN A 234 -6.35 57.63 -77.80
C ASN A 234 -5.53 58.47 -76.77
N SER A 235 -6.16 58.93 -75.72
CA SER A 235 -5.49 59.62 -74.61
C SER A 235 -4.87 58.55 -73.68
N ILE A 236 -3.66 58.83 -73.19
CA ILE A 236 -3.03 58.06 -72.17
C ILE A 236 -3.44 58.61 -70.82
N VAL A 237 -4.08 57.72 -70.02
CA VAL A 237 -4.61 58.11 -68.70
C VAL A 237 -4.13 57.16 -67.66
N ARG A 238 -4.16 57.55 -66.39
CA ARG A 238 -3.87 56.77 -65.22
C ARG A 238 -5.04 56.87 -64.25
N THR A 239 -5.47 55.73 -63.69
CA THR A 239 -6.56 55.65 -62.75
C THR A 239 -6.10 56.13 -61.40
N VAL A 240 -6.88 57.00 -60.76
CA VAL A 240 -6.69 57.47 -59.40
C VAL A 240 -7.95 57.13 -58.61
N THR A 241 -7.81 56.56 -57.48
CA THR A 241 -8.90 56.28 -56.53
C THR A 241 -8.89 57.30 -55.46
N LEU A 242 -10.04 57.94 -55.26
CA LEU A 242 -10.28 58.96 -54.26
C LEU A 242 -11.29 58.52 -53.23
N GLU A 243 -11.00 58.80 -51.97
CA GLU A 243 -11.92 58.54 -50.87
C GLU A 243 -12.73 59.86 -50.62
N VAL A 244 -14.06 59.71 -50.58
CA VAL A 244 -15.01 60.79 -50.39
C VAL A 244 -15.91 60.48 -49.18
N GLN A 245 -16.01 61.39 -48.22
CA GLN A 245 -16.98 61.24 -47.14
C GLN A 245 -18.39 61.35 -47.72
N ASN A 246 -19.25 60.37 -47.46
CA ASN A 246 -20.61 60.32 -47.95
C ASN A 246 -21.55 61.08 -46.98
N PRO A 247 -22.11 62.23 -47.39
CA PRO A 247 -23.08 62.95 -46.57
C PRO A 247 -24.46 62.26 -46.49
N GLY A 248 -24.57 61.04 -47.03
CA GLY A 248 -25.78 60.19 -47.01
C GLY A 248 -26.55 60.23 -48.35
N ALA A 249 -26.04 60.91 -49.37
CA ALA A 249 -26.73 61.05 -50.64
C ALA A 249 -25.97 60.47 -51.83
N ILE A 250 -24.75 60.05 -51.65
CA ILE A 250 -23.91 59.44 -52.74
C ILE A 250 -24.28 58.01 -52.94
N SER A 251 -24.52 57.61 -54.18
CA SER A 251 -24.80 56.22 -54.56
C SER A 251 -23.83 55.72 -55.67
N THR A 252 -23.71 54.41 -55.85
CA THR A 252 -22.87 53.82 -56.88
C THR A 252 -23.34 54.12 -58.33
N THR A 253 -24.54 54.62 -58.49
CA THR A 253 -25.10 54.98 -59.79
C THR A 253 -24.78 56.44 -60.20
N GLN A 254 -24.27 57.25 -59.27
CA GLN A 254 -23.88 58.63 -59.55
C GLN A 254 -22.51 58.69 -60.23
N LEU A 255 -22.39 59.70 -61.10
CA LEU A 255 -21.14 59.99 -61.79
C LEU A 255 -20.55 61.29 -61.20
N ALA A 256 -19.23 61.33 -61.15
CA ALA A 256 -18.51 62.46 -60.64
C ALA A 256 -17.20 62.69 -61.38
N THR A 257 -16.79 63.90 -61.50
CA THR A 257 -15.45 64.32 -61.92
C THR A 257 -14.61 64.69 -60.70
N ALA A 258 -13.32 64.68 -60.83
CA ALA A 258 -12.42 65.10 -59.74
C ALA A 258 -11.34 66.03 -60.25
N GLU A 259 -10.87 66.90 -59.33
CA GLU A 259 -9.78 67.82 -59.52
C GLU A 259 -8.71 67.63 -58.43
N ILE A 260 -7.45 67.50 -58.86
CA ILE A 260 -6.28 67.38 -57.96
C ILE A 260 -5.29 68.49 -58.41
N ASP A 261 -4.90 69.39 -57.53
CA ASP A 261 -3.98 70.51 -57.78
C ASP A 261 -4.37 71.33 -59.01
N GLY A 262 -5.66 71.53 -59.26
CA GLY A 262 -6.15 72.32 -60.40
C GLY A 262 -6.18 71.52 -61.71
N ILE A 263 -5.88 70.22 -61.68
CA ILE A 263 -5.93 69.31 -62.84
C ILE A 263 -7.22 68.52 -62.74
N GLY A 264 -8.10 68.65 -63.72
CA GLY A 264 -9.35 67.89 -63.82
C GLY A 264 -9.16 66.49 -64.36
N SER A 265 -10.05 65.59 -63.95
CA SER A 265 -10.13 64.24 -64.50
C SER A 265 -10.48 64.23 -66.00
N SER A 266 -10.05 63.19 -66.68
CA SER A 266 -10.30 63.02 -68.14
C SER A 266 -11.75 62.64 -68.48
N GLY A 267 -12.55 62.39 -67.45
CA GLY A 267 -13.93 61.93 -67.56
C GLY A 267 -14.54 61.73 -66.19
N SER A 268 -15.81 61.39 -66.16
CA SER A 268 -16.52 61.06 -64.91
C SER A 268 -16.23 59.57 -64.51
N GLY A 269 -16.06 59.35 -63.25
CA GLY A 269 -15.98 58.05 -62.60
C GLY A 269 -17.27 57.67 -61.90
N THR A 270 -17.34 56.42 -61.48
CA THR A 270 -18.41 55.86 -60.66
C THR A 270 -17.96 55.63 -59.23
N PHE A 271 -18.86 55.86 -58.30
CA PHE A 271 -18.57 55.50 -56.91
C PHE A 271 -18.73 54.06 -56.65
N ALA A 272 -17.89 53.52 -55.76
CA ALA A 272 -18.02 52.23 -55.13
C ALA A 272 -18.14 52.41 -53.61
N TYR A 273 -18.76 51.50 -52.93
CA TYR A 273 -18.70 51.46 -51.48
C TYR A 273 -17.29 51.09 -51.04
N ARG A 274 -16.84 51.65 -49.95
CA ARG A 274 -15.53 51.31 -49.37
C ARG A 274 -15.41 49.82 -49.07
N SER A 275 -16.43 49.24 -48.49
CA SER A 275 -16.57 47.82 -48.37
C SER A 275 -18.04 47.37 -48.48
N GLU A 276 -18.24 46.23 -49.11
CA GLU A 276 -19.48 45.47 -49.10
C GLU A 276 -19.12 44.01 -48.96
N ARG A 277 -19.53 43.43 -47.87
CA ARG A 277 -19.13 42.08 -47.53
C ARG A 277 -20.32 41.23 -47.13
N ALA A 278 -20.42 40.06 -47.74
CA ALA A 278 -21.35 39.03 -47.32
C ALA A 278 -20.88 38.41 -46.01
N VAL A 279 -21.78 38.29 -45.05
CA VAL A 279 -21.58 37.56 -43.80
C VAL A 279 -22.10 36.14 -44.00
N THR A 280 -21.24 35.20 -43.80
CA THR A 280 -21.57 33.75 -43.90
C THR A 280 -21.60 33.10 -42.53
N ALA A 281 -22.44 32.12 -42.36
CA ALA A 281 -22.39 31.27 -41.19
C ALA A 281 -21.22 30.25 -41.32
N ASP A 282 -20.36 30.20 -40.32
CA ASP A 282 -19.20 29.26 -40.34
C ASP A 282 -19.63 27.86 -40.01
N VAL A 283 -20.73 27.67 -39.31
CA VAL A 283 -21.31 26.37 -38.89
C VAL A 283 -22.79 26.30 -39.25
N SER A 284 -23.30 25.06 -39.33
CA SER A 284 -24.74 24.84 -39.56
C SER A 284 -25.52 24.87 -38.26
N GLY A 285 -26.73 25.42 -38.30
CA GLY A 285 -27.61 25.49 -37.16
C GLY A 285 -28.97 26.09 -37.50
N THR A 286 -29.85 26.20 -36.52
CA THR A 286 -31.15 26.88 -36.65
C THR A 286 -31.05 28.25 -36.04
N VAL A 287 -31.60 29.28 -36.68
CA VAL A 287 -31.59 30.66 -36.17
C VAL A 287 -32.45 30.74 -34.90
N ALA A 288 -31.79 30.87 -33.76
CA ALA A 288 -32.44 30.97 -32.44
C ALA A 288 -32.94 32.42 -32.17
N SER A 289 -32.15 33.42 -32.56
CA SER A 289 -32.50 34.83 -32.37
C SER A 289 -31.74 35.77 -33.33
N LEU A 290 -32.35 36.90 -33.63
CA LEU A 290 -31.74 38.00 -34.36
C LEU A 290 -31.38 39.11 -33.37
N ALA A 291 -30.13 39.60 -33.40
CA ALA A 291 -29.64 40.68 -32.57
C ALA A 291 -29.58 42.02 -33.31
N ALA A 292 -29.63 41.99 -34.66
CA ALA A 292 -29.62 43.17 -35.50
C ALA A 292 -30.65 43.07 -36.62
N TYR A 293 -31.06 44.21 -37.16
CA TYR A 293 -32.06 44.33 -38.24
C TYR A 293 -31.51 45.15 -39.40
N GLU A 294 -32.14 44.98 -40.59
CA GLU A 294 -31.78 45.78 -41.75
C GLU A 294 -31.85 47.28 -41.45
N GLY A 295 -30.82 47.99 -41.82
CA GLY A 295 -30.65 49.42 -41.57
C GLY A 295 -29.85 49.74 -40.31
N ASP A 296 -29.58 48.78 -39.42
CA ASP A 296 -28.76 49.03 -38.24
C ASP A 296 -27.28 49.20 -38.61
N TRP A 297 -26.63 50.15 -37.92
CA TRP A 297 -25.19 50.30 -37.96
C TRP A 297 -24.55 49.35 -36.95
N LEU A 298 -23.58 48.52 -37.42
CA LEU A 298 -22.88 47.53 -36.61
C LEU A 298 -21.39 47.89 -36.51
N GLU A 299 -20.83 47.61 -35.37
CA GLU A 299 -19.37 47.63 -35.18
C GLU A 299 -18.77 46.24 -35.49
N SER A 300 -17.49 46.20 -35.86
CA SER A 300 -16.79 44.92 -36.07
C SER A 300 -16.85 44.05 -34.82
N GLY A 301 -17.21 42.75 -34.95
CA GLY A 301 -17.41 41.82 -33.87
C GLY A 301 -18.78 41.88 -33.18
N GLN A 302 -19.66 42.83 -33.56
CA GLN A 302 -21.01 42.91 -33.01
C GLN A 302 -21.87 41.75 -33.53
N THR A 303 -22.62 41.10 -32.63
CA THR A 303 -23.51 39.99 -32.97
C THR A 303 -24.64 40.42 -33.89
N ILE A 304 -24.86 39.66 -34.95
CA ILE A 304 -25.97 39.84 -35.92
C ILE A 304 -27.09 38.87 -35.56
N LEU A 305 -26.77 37.61 -35.37
CA LEU A 305 -27.72 36.55 -35.02
C LEU A 305 -27.03 35.43 -34.22
N GLN A 306 -27.87 34.65 -33.52
CA GLN A 306 -27.45 33.48 -32.79
C GLN A 306 -28.07 32.26 -33.43
N LEU A 307 -27.23 31.29 -33.75
CA LEU A 307 -27.64 29.93 -34.15
C LEU A 307 -27.71 28.99 -32.95
N GLU A 308 -28.49 27.94 -33.08
CA GLU A 308 -28.57 26.82 -32.15
C GLU A 308 -28.31 25.54 -32.90
N SER A 309 -27.55 24.63 -32.26
CA SER A 309 -27.22 23.32 -32.83
C SER A 309 -26.95 22.29 -31.72
N ASP A 310 -27.90 21.38 -31.49
CA ASP A 310 -27.76 20.28 -30.53
C ASP A 310 -26.56 19.38 -30.90
N THR A 311 -26.30 19.18 -32.19
CA THR A 311 -25.18 18.36 -32.66
C THR A 311 -23.81 18.92 -32.27
N LEU A 312 -23.65 20.24 -32.29
CA LEU A 312 -22.40 20.86 -31.84
C LEU A 312 -22.26 20.81 -30.33
N ALA A 313 -23.37 21.01 -29.59
CA ALA A 313 -23.38 20.86 -28.14
C ALA A 313 -23.01 19.42 -27.72
N ASP A 314 -23.62 18.42 -28.36
CA ASP A 314 -23.30 17.00 -28.14
C ASP A 314 -21.84 16.67 -28.54
N SER A 315 -21.33 17.30 -29.61
CA SER A 315 -19.94 17.15 -30.01
C SER A 315 -18.98 17.65 -28.94
N VAL A 316 -19.22 18.85 -28.40
CA VAL A 316 -18.40 19.41 -27.30
C VAL A 316 -18.42 18.47 -26.10
N GLN A 317 -19.60 17.96 -25.71
CA GLN A 317 -19.72 17.00 -24.61
C GLN A 317 -18.91 15.71 -24.88
N SER A 318 -19.05 15.16 -26.11
CA SER A 318 -18.33 13.95 -26.50
C SER A 318 -16.81 14.12 -26.52
N GLN A 319 -16.33 15.29 -26.99
CA GLN A 319 -14.89 15.60 -26.97
C GLN A 319 -14.38 15.84 -25.54
N ALA A 320 -15.16 16.48 -24.67
CA ALA A 320 -14.82 16.62 -23.25
C ALA A 320 -14.66 15.26 -22.56
N GLU A 321 -15.56 14.30 -22.85
CA GLU A 321 -15.45 12.93 -22.35
C GLU A 321 -14.23 12.18 -22.92
N SER A 322 -13.82 12.52 -24.15
CA SER A 322 -12.62 11.95 -24.74
C SER A 322 -11.34 12.48 -24.09
N VAL A 323 -11.29 13.78 -23.76
CA VAL A 323 -10.21 14.36 -22.96
C VAL A 323 -10.12 13.65 -21.61
N ARG A 324 -11.25 13.53 -20.91
CA ARG A 324 -11.28 12.86 -19.60
C ARG A 324 -10.79 11.41 -19.65
N ARG A 325 -11.16 10.67 -20.71
CA ARG A 325 -10.65 9.28 -20.88
C ARG A 325 -9.15 9.25 -21.13
N ALA A 326 -8.64 10.18 -21.92
CA ALA A 326 -7.22 10.29 -22.17
C ALA A 326 -6.43 10.69 -20.91
N GLU A 327 -6.97 11.59 -20.08
CA GLU A 327 -6.40 11.95 -18.77
C GLU A 327 -6.30 10.73 -17.85
N ILE A 328 -7.39 9.97 -17.70
CA ILE A 328 -7.40 8.75 -16.87
C ILE A 328 -6.40 7.71 -17.41
N SER A 329 -6.24 7.61 -18.74
CA SER A 329 -5.26 6.67 -19.32
C SER A 329 -3.83 7.09 -19.05
N LEU A 330 -3.55 8.39 -19.05
CA LEU A 330 -2.25 8.95 -18.69
C LEU A 330 -1.96 8.72 -17.21
N ASP A 331 -2.89 9.10 -16.31
CA ASP A 331 -2.81 8.89 -14.86
C ASP A 331 -2.48 7.43 -14.51
N ASN A 332 -3.23 6.48 -15.11
CA ASN A 332 -2.98 5.04 -14.88
C ASN A 332 -1.58 4.59 -15.36
N ALA A 333 -1.06 5.22 -16.43
CA ALA A 333 0.28 4.90 -16.92
C ALA A 333 1.37 5.51 -16.03
N GLU A 334 1.15 6.69 -15.49
CA GLU A 334 2.02 7.34 -14.50
C GLU A 334 2.04 6.57 -13.19
N GLU A 335 0.88 6.17 -12.64
CA GLU A 335 0.78 5.30 -11.45
C GLU A 335 1.48 3.93 -11.67
N ALA A 336 1.39 3.40 -12.90
CA ALA A 336 2.10 2.17 -13.22
C ALA A 336 3.63 2.33 -13.20
N LEU A 337 4.14 3.53 -13.51
CA LEU A 337 5.57 3.83 -13.47
C LEU A 337 6.14 3.77 -12.05
N ASP A 338 5.36 4.18 -11.06
CA ASP A 338 5.76 4.15 -9.64
C ASP A 338 6.11 2.73 -9.19
N ASN A 339 5.46 1.70 -9.77
CA ASN A 339 5.75 0.31 -9.46
C ASN A 339 7.13 -0.18 -9.94
N TYR A 340 7.81 0.58 -10.79
CA TYR A 340 9.16 0.27 -11.28
C TYR A 340 10.27 0.83 -10.38
N THR A 341 9.91 1.69 -9.42
CA THR A 341 10.80 2.15 -8.37
C THR A 341 10.37 1.51 -7.05
N ILE A 342 11.16 0.58 -6.57
CA ILE A 342 10.86 -0.16 -5.34
C ILE A 342 11.54 0.53 -4.16
N GLU A 343 10.74 1.05 -3.26
CA GLU A 343 11.20 1.75 -2.05
C GLU A 343 11.09 0.87 -0.80
N SER A 344 11.87 1.22 0.21
CA SER A 344 11.79 0.54 1.51
C SER A 344 10.54 0.97 2.29
N PRO A 345 9.66 0.04 2.68
CA PRO A 345 8.47 0.39 3.46
C PRO A 345 8.76 0.69 4.93
N ILE A 346 9.93 0.27 5.42
CA ILE A 346 10.38 0.46 6.80
C ILE A 346 11.85 0.88 6.84
N SER A 347 12.26 1.56 7.91
CA SER A 347 13.69 1.70 8.21
C SER A 347 14.18 0.42 8.88
N GLY A 348 15.33 -0.10 8.44
CA GLY A 348 15.85 -1.35 8.99
C GLY A 348 17.12 -1.82 8.30
N THR A 349 17.54 -3.03 8.61
CA THR A 349 18.72 -3.68 8.02
C THR A 349 18.26 -4.70 6.97
N VAL A 350 18.87 -4.69 5.81
CA VAL A 350 18.64 -5.70 4.77
C VAL A 350 19.28 -7.01 5.21
N ILE A 351 18.46 -8.04 5.36
CA ILE A 351 18.91 -9.37 5.82
C ILE A 351 19.18 -10.30 4.64
N GLU A 352 18.42 -10.15 3.57
CA GLU A 352 18.51 -11.02 2.40
C GLU A 352 18.30 -10.19 1.14
N LYS A 353 19.15 -10.38 0.14
CA LYS A 353 19.07 -9.75 -1.19
C LYS A 353 19.04 -10.84 -2.24
N ASN A 354 17.89 -11.06 -2.86
CA ASN A 354 17.68 -12.19 -3.79
C ASN A 354 18.03 -11.84 -5.23
N TYR A 355 18.07 -10.55 -5.57
CA TYR A 355 18.25 -10.07 -6.94
C TYR A 355 19.37 -9.05 -7.06
N ASN A 356 20.14 -9.16 -8.14
CA ASN A 356 21.23 -8.26 -8.49
C ASN A 356 20.91 -7.47 -9.77
N VAL A 357 21.69 -6.43 -9.98
CA VAL A 357 21.63 -5.61 -11.22
C VAL A 357 21.85 -6.49 -12.45
N GLY A 358 20.96 -6.37 -13.45
CA GLY A 358 20.99 -7.14 -14.69
C GLY A 358 20.21 -8.45 -14.65
N GLU A 359 19.56 -8.79 -13.51
CA GLU A 359 18.66 -9.92 -13.38
C GLU A 359 17.22 -9.49 -13.65
N ASN A 360 16.41 -10.41 -14.19
CA ASN A 360 14.98 -10.19 -14.40
C ASN A 360 14.21 -10.63 -13.16
N ALA A 361 13.44 -9.71 -12.60
CA ALA A 361 12.45 -10.01 -11.57
C ALA A 361 11.08 -10.28 -12.19
N GLU A 362 10.35 -11.26 -11.65
CA GLU A 362 8.95 -11.51 -12.03
C GLU A 362 8.02 -10.91 -10.98
N GLN A 363 6.81 -10.53 -11.39
CA GLN A 363 5.81 -9.98 -10.48
C GLN A 363 5.49 -10.94 -9.34
N GLY A 364 5.56 -10.45 -8.10
CA GLY A 364 5.28 -11.21 -6.89
C GLY A 364 6.48 -11.95 -6.30
N GLU A 365 7.65 -11.91 -6.95
CA GLU A 365 8.86 -12.47 -6.38
C GLU A 365 9.47 -11.58 -5.29
N THR A 366 10.09 -12.23 -4.32
CA THR A 366 10.77 -11.56 -3.22
C THR A 366 12.12 -11.00 -3.67
N LEU A 367 12.27 -9.71 -3.63
CA LEU A 367 13.50 -9.01 -4.00
C LEU A 367 14.49 -8.94 -2.84
N CYS A 368 14.03 -8.55 -1.66
CA CYS A 368 14.83 -8.51 -0.45
C CYS A 368 13.95 -8.61 0.80
N THR A 369 14.60 -8.87 1.94
CA THR A 369 13.95 -8.90 3.26
C THR A 369 14.65 -7.88 4.17
N ILE A 370 13.86 -7.03 4.83
CA ILE A 370 14.33 -5.97 5.72
C ILE A 370 13.80 -6.22 7.12
N TYR A 371 14.67 -6.16 8.11
CA TYR A 371 14.34 -6.29 9.53
C TYR A 371 14.56 -4.96 10.25
N ASP A 372 13.55 -4.54 11.00
CA ASP A 372 13.70 -3.49 12.00
C ASP A 372 14.34 -4.08 13.25
N LEU A 373 15.58 -3.71 13.50
CA LEU A 373 16.37 -4.14 14.66
C LEU A 373 16.45 -3.08 15.76
N SER A 374 15.60 -2.08 15.74
CA SER A 374 15.58 -1.00 16.74
C SER A 374 15.28 -1.52 18.16
N TYR A 375 14.53 -2.59 18.25
CA TYR A 375 14.33 -3.44 19.42
C TYR A 375 14.08 -4.88 18.98
N LEU A 376 14.19 -5.82 19.92
CA LEU A 376 13.86 -7.22 19.65
C LEU A 376 12.67 -7.63 20.51
N GLU A 377 11.94 -8.63 20.01
CA GLU A 377 10.80 -9.21 20.73
C GLU A 377 11.04 -10.70 20.98
N ILE A 378 10.53 -11.16 22.11
CA ILE A 378 10.46 -12.58 22.44
C ILE A 378 9.00 -12.94 22.61
N THR A 379 8.58 -14.08 22.06
CA THR A 379 7.29 -14.67 22.38
C THR A 379 7.52 -15.85 23.33
N LEU A 380 7.09 -15.68 24.58
CA LEU A 380 7.10 -16.71 25.61
C LEU A 380 5.72 -17.35 25.72
N ASN A 381 5.65 -18.68 25.70
CA ASN A 381 4.40 -19.39 25.92
C ASN A 381 4.24 -19.72 27.40
N VAL A 382 3.32 -19.03 28.07
CA VAL A 382 3.04 -19.18 29.52
C VAL A 382 1.86 -20.14 29.70
N ASP A 383 1.93 -21.02 30.69
CA ASP A 383 0.87 -21.98 31.02
C ASP A 383 -0.39 -21.27 31.54
N GLU A 384 -1.56 -21.91 31.39
CA GLU A 384 -2.86 -21.42 31.87
C GLU A 384 -2.88 -21.18 33.38
N LEU A 385 -2.06 -21.88 34.16
CA LEU A 385 -2.01 -21.73 35.60
C LEU A 385 -1.27 -20.47 36.03
N ASP A 386 -0.28 -20.02 35.24
CA ASP A 386 0.63 -18.92 35.60
C ASP A 386 0.26 -17.62 34.89
N ILE A 387 -0.53 -17.67 33.81
CA ILE A 387 -0.83 -16.47 32.99
C ILE A 387 -1.60 -15.40 33.75
N SER A 388 -2.34 -15.77 34.81
CA SER A 388 -3.09 -14.83 35.65
C SER A 388 -2.20 -13.85 36.43
N ASP A 389 -0.94 -14.23 36.64
CA ASP A 389 0.04 -13.49 37.42
C ASP A 389 1.03 -12.70 36.53
N VAL A 390 0.84 -12.76 35.21
CA VAL A 390 1.63 -12.02 34.23
C VAL A 390 0.87 -10.80 33.74
N GLU A 391 1.43 -9.62 33.97
CA GLU A 391 0.83 -8.35 33.59
C GLU A 391 1.72 -7.57 32.60
N VAL A 392 1.08 -6.74 31.77
CA VAL A 392 1.78 -5.81 30.88
C VAL A 392 2.52 -4.76 31.72
N GLY A 393 3.80 -4.56 31.41
CA GLY A 393 4.68 -3.64 32.12
C GLY A 393 5.61 -4.31 33.14
N GLN A 394 5.48 -5.61 33.37
CA GLN A 394 6.41 -6.34 34.23
C GLN A 394 7.82 -6.36 33.63
N GLU A 395 8.81 -6.23 34.51
CA GLU A 395 10.22 -6.32 34.18
C GLU A 395 10.65 -7.79 34.03
N VAL A 396 11.47 -8.05 33.03
CA VAL A 396 11.91 -9.38 32.66
C VAL A 396 13.42 -9.40 32.55
N GLN A 397 14.05 -10.41 33.14
CA GLN A 397 15.47 -10.68 32.95
C GLN A 397 15.64 -11.71 31.83
N ILE A 398 16.58 -11.45 30.94
CA ILE A 398 16.81 -12.25 29.76
C ILE A 398 18.28 -12.59 29.67
N THR A 399 18.60 -13.86 29.45
CA THR A 399 19.95 -14.35 29.24
C THR A 399 20.03 -15.10 27.91
N ALA A 400 21.08 -14.83 27.14
CA ALA A 400 21.33 -15.49 25.87
C ALA A 400 22.55 -16.40 25.98
N GLU A 401 22.42 -17.67 25.64
CA GLU A 401 23.56 -18.60 25.66
C GLU A 401 24.73 -18.15 24.76
N ALA A 402 24.42 -17.40 23.70
CA ALA A 402 25.41 -16.90 22.74
C ALA A 402 26.21 -15.70 23.27
N VAL A 403 25.77 -15.05 24.36
CA VAL A 403 26.41 -13.88 24.95
C VAL A 403 26.65 -14.17 26.42
N GLU A 404 27.87 -14.63 26.74
CA GLU A 404 28.25 -14.98 28.09
C GLU A 404 28.28 -13.70 29.01
N ASP A 405 27.91 -13.87 30.27
CA ASP A 405 28.00 -12.87 31.35
C ASP A 405 27.18 -11.58 31.17
N LYS A 406 26.24 -11.49 30.21
CA LYS A 406 25.34 -10.34 30.06
C LYS A 406 23.89 -10.72 30.31
N VAL A 407 23.25 -10.01 31.25
CA VAL A 407 21.80 -10.10 31.51
C VAL A 407 21.16 -8.86 30.87
N TYR A 408 20.16 -9.09 30.04
CA TYR A 408 19.39 -8.02 29.41
C TYR A 408 18.10 -7.81 30.20
N SER A 409 17.62 -6.56 30.20
CA SER A 409 16.31 -6.22 30.74
C SER A 409 15.30 -6.10 29.62
N GLY A 410 14.15 -6.73 29.79
CA GLY A 410 13.00 -6.61 28.91
C GLY A 410 11.76 -6.19 29.66
N THR A 411 10.71 -5.89 28.92
CA THR A 411 9.41 -5.53 29.48
C THR A 411 8.30 -6.30 28.77
N VAL A 412 7.34 -6.83 29.54
CA VAL A 412 6.12 -7.44 28.97
C VAL A 412 5.29 -6.36 28.28
N THR A 413 5.14 -6.44 26.97
CA THR A 413 4.37 -5.49 26.18
C THR A 413 2.97 -5.98 25.84
N LYS A 414 2.80 -7.31 25.78
CA LYS A 414 1.50 -7.90 25.41
C LYS A 414 1.31 -9.26 26.07
N VAL A 415 0.13 -9.46 26.65
CA VAL A 415 -0.37 -10.75 27.13
C VAL A 415 -1.55 -11.14 26.23
N SER A 416 -1.46 -12.27 25.54
CA SER A 416 -2.53 -12.72 24.66
C SER A 416 -3.74 -13.18 25.49
N VAL A 417 -4.93 -12.73 25.09
CA VAL A 417 -6.20 -13.22 25.67
C VAL A 417 -6.67 -14.52 25.00
N VAL A 418 -5.98 -14.97 23.96
CA VAL A 418 -6.30 -16.20 23.24
C VAL A 418 -5.18 -17.21 23.47
N GLY A 419 -5.52 -18.32 24.12
CA GLY A 419 -4.60 -19.42 24.35
C GLY A 419 -4.50 -20.34 23.13
N THR A 420 -3.34 -20.98 23.00
CA THR A 420 -3.07 -22.04 22.02
C THR A 420 -3.03 -23.37 22.73
N SER A 421 -3.91 -24.29 22.33
CA SER A 421 -3.95 -25.63 22.92
C SER A 421 -3.12 -26.61 22.08
N SER A 422 -2.19 -27.30 22.74
CA SER A 422 -1.40 -28.38 22.15
C SER A 422 -1.54 -29.63 23.00
N GLY A 423 -2.36 -30.57 22.53
CA GLY A 423 -2.62 -31.80 23.28
C GLY A 423 -3.46 -31.56 24.53
N SER A 424 -2.87 -31.77 25.72
CA SER A 424 -3.55 -31.68 27.00
C SER A 424 -3.27 -30.40 27.80
N TYR A 425 -2.53 -29.47 27.28
CA TYR A 425 -2.22 -28.19 27.96
C TYR A 425 -2.52 -27.00 27.05
N THR A 426 -2.85 -25.88 27.68
CA THR A 426 -3.13 -24.60 27.03
C THR A 426 -2.05 -23.62 27.45
N SER A 427 -1.45 -22.93 26.48
CA SER A 427 -0.51 -21.85 26.73
C SER A 427 -0.97 -20.53 26.11
N TYR A 428 -0.55 -19.44 26.70
CA TYR A 428 -0.86 -18.08 26.27
C TYR A 428 0.44 -17.39 25.85
N PRO A 429 0.53 -16.91 24.60
CA PRO A 429 1.71 -16.18 24.17
C PRO A 429 1.81 -14.82 24.87
N VAL A 430 2.97 -14.58 25.47
CA VAL A 430 3.37 -13.30 26.09
C VAL A 430 4.49 -12.70 25.28
N THR A 431 4.34 -11.46 24.83
CA THR A 431 5.37 -10.74 24.05
C THR A 431 6.17 -9.84 25.00
N ILE A 432 7.48 -10.00 24.95
CA ILE A 432 8.44 -9.27 25.75
C ILE A 432 9.32 -8.47 24.80
N ARG A 433 9.50 -7.18 25.06
CA ARG A 433 10.34 -6.28 24.28
C ARG A 433 11.68 -6.08 24.97
N ILE A 434 12.75 -6.05 24.18
CA ILE A 434 14.12 -5.80 24.60
C ILE A 434 14.64 -4.58 23.83
N ASP A 435 14.96 -3.51 24.52
CA ASP A 435 15.49 -2.28 23.91
C ASP A 435 17.02 -2.28 23.77
N ASP A 436 17.74 -2.98 24.68
CA ASP A 436 19.21 -3.20 24.53
C ASP A 436 19.44 -4.43 23.65
N THR A 437 19.71 -4.18 22.38
CA THR A 437 19.93 -5.24 21.39
C THR A 437 21.40 -5.56 21.15
N GLU A 438 22.35 -4.96 21.89
CA GLU A 438 23.77 -5.12 21.66
C GLU A 438 24.23 -6.59 21.82
N GLY A 439 24.70 -7.17 20.73
CA GLY A 439 25.16 -8.58 20.69
C GLY A 439 24.03 -9.60 20.48
N LEU A 440 22.78 -9.18 20.45
CA LEU A 440 21.63 -10.03 20.18
C LEU A 440 21.24 -9.97 18.70
N LEU A 441 20.92 -11.11 18.14
CA LEU A 441 20.46 -11.24 16.75
C LEU A 441 19.11 -11.98 16.71
N PRO A 442 18.21 -11.64 15.78
CA PRO A 442 17.01 -12.44 15.52
C PRO A 442 17.33 -13.90 15.26
N GLY A 443 16.53 -14.79 15.81
CA GLY A 443 16.74 -16.24 15.71
C GLY A 443 17.58 -16.85 16.84
N MET A 444 18.22 -16.05 17.70
CA MET A 444 18.87 -16.57 18.91
C MET A 444 17.85 -17.07 19.91
N ASN A 445 18.18 -18.18 20.60
CA ASN A 445 17.41 -18.65 21.74
C ASN A 445 17.89 -17.94 23.01
N VAL A 446 16.93 -17.62 23.85
CA VAL A 446 17.17 -16.93 25.11
C VAL A 446 16.31 -17.54 26.22
N ASP A 447 16.84 -17.50 27.43
CA ASP A 447 16.11 -17.83 28.63
C ASP A 447 15.55 -16.54 29.25
N VAL A 448 14.32 -16.63 29.68
CA VAL A 448 13.50 -15.51 30.15
C VAL A 448 13.06 -15.78 31.57
N THR A 449 13.25 -14.83 32.46
CA THR A 449 12.77 -14.88 33.84
C THR A 449 11.88 -13.67 34.11
N ILE A 450 10.58 -13.89 34.23
CA ILE A 450 9.59 -12.87 34.60
C ILE A 450 9.48 -12.84 36.11
N VAL A 451 9.73 -11.68 36.72
CA VAL A 451 9.52 -11.49 38.14
C VAL A 451 8.04 -11.20 38.39
N MET A 452 7.34 -12.13 39.05
CA MET A 452 5.90 -12.00 39.32
C MET A 452 5.64 -11.20 40.59
N ASP A 453 6.29 -11.58 41.70
CA ASP A 453 6.17 -10.90 42.99
C ASP A 453 7.44 -11.06 43.80
N SER A 454 7.71 -10.16 44.74
CA SER A 454 8.87 -10.23 45.59
C SER A 454 8.58 -9.65 46.98
N VAL A 455 9.06 -10.32 48.02
CA VAL A 455 9.01 -9.85 49.39
C VAL A 455 10.43 -9.81 49.95
N THR A 456 10.82 -8.67 50.47
CA THR A 456 12.13 -8.47 51.10
C THR A 456 12.06 -8.72 52.59
N ASP A 457 13.14 -9.26 53.17
CA ASP A 457 13.28 -9.48 54.63
C ASP A 457 12.17 -10.39 55.23
N ALA A 458 11.68 -11.38 54.42
CA ALA A 458 10.64 -12.31 54.83
C ALA A 458 11.20 -13.45 55.72
N VAL A 459 10.48 -13.82 56.77
CA VAL A 459 10.76 -15.02 57.56
C VAL A 459 10.51 -16.23 56.67
N SER A 460 11.51 -17.06 56.44
CA SER A 460 11.44 -18.15 55.47
C SER A 460 11.90 -19.50 56.00
N ILE A 461 11.32 -20.54 55.46
CA ILE A 461 11.70 -21.94 55.69
C ILE A 461 11.86 -22.67 54.35
N PRO A 462 12.65 -23.75 54.27
CA PRO A 462 12.65 -24.62 53.12
C PRO A 462 11.23 -25.15 52.82
N ILE A 463 10.82 -25.17 51.55
CA ILE A 463 9.50 -25.69 51.13
C ILE A 463 9.31 -27.14 51.64
N ALA A 464 10.39 -27.93 51.62
CA ALA A 464 10.39 -29.32 52.12
C ALA A 464 10.04 -29.44 53.62
N ALA A 465 10.11 -28.34 54.41
CA ALA A 465 9.77 -28.35 55.82
C ALA A 465 8.25 -28.09 56.07
N LEU A 466 7.50 -27.67 55.01
CA LEU A 466 6.06 -27.46 55.11
C LEU A 466 5.30 -28.78 54.89
N GLU A 467 4.59 -29.24 55.90
CA GLU A 467 3.79 -30.46 55.82
C GLU A 467 2.30 -30.16 55.50
N ARG A 468 1.55 -31.20 55.17
CA ARG A 468 0.13 -31.09 54.80
C ARG A 468 -0.69 -30.46 55.96
N GLY A 469 -1.48 -29.44 55.66
CA GLY A 469 -2.29 -28.73 56.61
C GLY A 469 -1.60 -27.47 57.16
N ASN A 470 -0.54 -26.99 56.48
CA ASN A 470 0.25 -25.81 56.81
C ASN A 470 0.84 -25.92 58.23
N VAL A 471 1.41 -27.06 58.54
CA VAL A 471 2.14 -27.31 59.79
C VAL A 471 3.60 -27.52 59.51
N VAL A 472 4.44 -27.11 60.44
CA VAL A 472 5.90 -27.28 60.36
C VAL A 472 6.38 -27.97 61.62
N LEU A 473 7.30 -28.92 61.50
CA LEU A 473 7.96 -29.59 62.60
C LEU A 473 9.14 -28.70 63.05
N ILE A 474 9.11 -28.25 64.30
CA ILE A 474 10.20 -27.46 64.90
C ILE A 474 10.77 -28.15 66.12
N THR A 475 11.99 -27.79 66.50
CA THR A 475 12.57 -28.30 67.75
C THR A 475 11.80 -27.76 68.96
N ALA A 476 11.63 -28.58 70.00
CA ALA A 476 10.90 -28.19 71.22
C ALA A 476 11.56 -27.00 72.00
N ASP A 477 12.84 -26.76 71.73
CA ASP A 477 13.58 -25.61 72.32
C ASP A 477 13.42 -24.32 71.49
N SER A 478 12.73 -24.32 70.37
CA SER A 478 12.49 -23.15 69.55
C SER A 478 11.55 -22.15 70.23
N PRO A 479 11.74 -20.82 70.03
CA PRO A 479 10.90 -19.77 70.61
C PRO A 479 9.40 -19.93 70.29
N SER A 480 9.06 -20.42 69.10
CA SER A 480 7.67 -20.61 68.66
C SER A 480 7.05 -21.93 69.13
N ALA A 481 7.77 -22.80 69.85
CA ALA A 481 7.23 -24.05 70.39
C ALA A 481 6.03 -23.85 71.35
N VAL A 482 5.83 -22.64 71.92
CA VAL A 482 4.66 -22.27 72.72
C VAL A 482 3.35 -22.33 71.88
N ASN A 483 3.42 -22.26 70.55
CA ASN A 483 2.29 -22.32 69.62
C ASN A 483 2.04 -23.75 69.10
N ALA A 484 2.55 -24.78 69.81
CA ALA A 484 2.41 -26.19 69.40
C ALA A 484 0.94 -26.61 69.28
N VAL A 485 0.64 -27.38 68.26
CA VAL A 485 -0.69 -27.95 68.00
C VAL A 485 -0.89 -29.17 68.88
N GLU A 486 -1.81 -29.09 69.87
CA GLU A 486 -2.01 -30.13 70.91
C GLU A 486 -2.54 -31.48 70.35
N ASP A 487 -3.21 -31.44 69.19
CA ASP A 487 -3.84 -32.66 68.61
C ASP A 487 -2.90 -33.47 67.68
N MET A 488 -1.62 -33.06 67.52
CA MET A 488 -0.65 -33.75 66.66
C MET A 488 0.47 -34.39 67.47
N THR A 489 0.76 -35.67 67.20
CA THR A 489 1.87 -36.38 67.88
C THR A 489 3.16 -36.16 67.08
N ALA A 490 4.10 -35.39 67.63
CA ALA A 490 5.42 -35.15 67.08
C ALA A 490 6.46 -36.20 67.55
N PRO A 491 7.57 -36.41 66.84
CA PRO A 491 8.71 -37.17 67.29
C PRO A 491 9.32 -36.57 68.58
N GLU A 492 10.07 -37.40 69.35
CA GLU A 492 10.70 -36.96 70.58
C GLU A 492 11.69 -35.81 70.36
N GLY A 493 11.51 -34.70 71.08
CA GLY A 493 12.30 -33.46 70.93
C GLY A 493 11.77 -32.46 69.90
N TYR A 494 10.61 -32.70 69.26
CA TYR A 494 9.99 -31.82 68.29
C TYR A 494 8.53 -31.53 68.63
N VAL A 495 8.00 -30.44 68.00
CA VAL A 495 6.58 -30.05 68.11
C VAL A 495 6.11 -29.54 66.76
N TYR A 496 4.83 -29.78 66.43
CA TYR A 496 4.20 -29.22 65.25
C TYR A 496 3.63 -27.85 65.57
N VAL A 497 3.89 -26.87 64.69
CA VAL A 497 3.34 -25.54 64.76
C VAL A 497 2.55 -25.23 63.49
N GLN A 498 1.34 -24.68 63.67
CA GLN A 498 0.51 -24.19 62.60
C GLN A 498 1.08 -22.88 62.06
N VAL A 499 1.29 -22.81 60.76
CA VAL A 499 1.83 -21.61 60.10
C VAL A 499 0.87 -21.06 59.05
N THR A 500 1.02 -19.77 58.76
CA THR A 500 0.43 -19.15 57.58
C THR A 500 1.55 -18.83 56.63
N THR A 501 1.41 -19.29 55.40
CA THR A 501 2.40 -19.12 54.35
C THR A 501 2.10 -17.87 53.52
N GLY A 502 3.11 -17.29 52.94
CA GLY A 502 3.05 -16.22 51.95
C GLY A 502 3.67 -16.66 50.63
N LEU A 503 4.53 -15.82 50.05
CA LEU A 503 5.19 -16.06 48.81
C LEU A 503 6.21 -17.21 48.87
N SER A 504 6.41 -17.94 47.78
CA SER A 504 7.44 -18.97 47.68
C SER A 504 8.26 -18.81 46.40
N ASP A 505 9.54 -19.17 46.48
CA ASP A 505 10.41 -19.44 45.34
C ASP A 505 10.60 -20.96 45.17
N ASP A 506 11.60 -21.41 44.43
CA ASP A 506 11.87 -22.83 44.15
C ASP A 506 12.33 -23.59 45.42
N ASP A 507 12.96 -22.92 46.40
CA ASP A 507 13.61 -23.55 47.55
C ASP A 507 12.94 -23.19 48.88
N TYR A 508 12.43 -21.97 49.02
CA TYR A 508 11.93 -21.39 50.26
C TYR A 508 10.51 -20.86 50.15
N ILE A 509 9.82 -20.85 51.30
CA ILE A 509 8.48 -20.29 51.45
C ILE A 509 8.43 -19.30 52.59
N GLU A 510 7.79 -18.15 52.37
CA GLU A 510 7.54 -17.14 53.41
C GLU A 510 6.57 -17.65 54.45
N ILE A 511 6.87 -17.36 55.71
CA ILE A 511 5.98 -17.57 56.83
C ILE A 511 5.52 -16.24 57.37
N THR A 512 4.24 -15.92 57.15
CA THR A 512 3.63 -14.65 57.57
C THR A 512 3.20 -14.70 59.03
N SER A 513 2.96 -15.91 59.58
CA SER A 513 2.69 -16.10 61.00
C SER A 513 2.95 -17.53 61.45
N GLY A 514 3.23 -17.73 62.76
CA GLY A 514 3.43 -19.02 63.36
C GLY A 514 4.87 -19.30 63.79
N LEU A 515 5.86 -18.81 63.03
CA LEU A 515 7.28 -18.93 63.36
C LEU A 515 7.93 -17.55 63.50
N THR A 516 9.09 -17.54 64.16
CA THR A 516 9.92 -16.36 64.30
C THR A 516 11.37 -16.66 63.90
N GLU A 517 12.12 -15.62 63.57
CA GLU A 517 13.54 -15.74 63.29
C GLU A 517 14.28 -16.40 64.45
N GLY A 518 15.09 -17.40 64.18
CA GLY A 518 15.83 -18.17 65.17
C GLY A 518 15.16 -19.49 65.58
N ASP A 519 13.92 -19.76 65.16
CA ASP A 519 13.34 -21.12 65.27
C ASP A 519 14.16 -22.11 64.45
N THR A 520 14.09 -23.38 64.78
CA THR A 520 14.76 -24.44 64.00
C THR A 520 13.72 -25.42 63.50
N VAL A 521 13.52 -25.42 62.17
CA VAL A 521 12.63 -26.36 61.48
C VAL A 521 13.36 -27.68 61.23
N ALA A 522 12.62 -28.80 61.28
CA ALA A 522 13.13 -30.11 60.99
C ALA A 522 12.27 -30.78 59.91
N TYR A 523 12.91 -31.38 58.95
CA TYR A 523 12.21 -32.05 57.83
C TYR A 523 12.98 -33.26 57.34
N ASP A 524 12.27 -34.20 56.74
CA ASP A 524 12.86 -35.33 56.08
C ASP A 524 13.21 -34.97 54.63
N PRO A 525 14.49 -34.85 54.26
CA PRO A 525 14.89 -34.46 52.91
C PRO A 525 14.45 -35.48 51.83
N THR A 526 14.04 -36.68 52.23
CA THR A 526 13.56 -37.70 51.31
C THR A 526 12.05 -37.72 51.12
N ALA A 527 11.30 -37.06 51.99
CA ALA A 527 9.83 -36.97 51.92
C ALA A 527 9.31 -35.94 50.89
N GLY A 528 10.19 -35.03 50.39
CA GLY A 528 9.83 -33.92 49.51
C GLY A 528 9.88 -34.18 48.00
N SER A 529 10.34 -35.38 47.56
CA SER A 529 10.37 -35.69 46.16
C SER A 529 8.98 -36.14 45.66
N LEU A 530 8.21 -35.24 45.07
CA LEU A 530 6.96 -35.55 44.37
C LEU A 530 7.13 -36.66 43.31
N ASN A 531 8.35 -36.90 42.86
CA ASN A 531 8.70 -37.97 41.93
C ASN A 531 8.63 -39.35 42.58
N ASP A 532 8.90 -39.46 43.91
CA ASP A 532 8.80 -40.71 44.66
C ASP A 532 7.35 -41.08 44.98
N MET A 533 6.47 -40.08 45.15
CA MET A 533 5.03 -40.28 45.35
C MET A 533 4.36 -40.79 44.06
N PHE A 534 4.80 -40.34 42.88
CA PHE A 534 4.32 -40.84 41.60
C PHE A 534 4.86 -42.25 41.29
N SER A 535 6.11 -42.54 41.64
CA SER A 535 6.72 -43.84 41.51
C SER A 535 6.07 -44.93 42.39
N SER A 536 5.66 -44.58 43.63
CA SER A 536 4.98 -45.46 44.55
C SER A 536 3.52 -45.75 44.15
N MET A 537 2.87 -44.80 43.45
CA MET A 537 1.49 -44.96 42.95
C MET A 537 1.43 -45.78 41.65
N MET A 538 2.50 -45.81 40.85
CA MET A 538 2.62 -46.60 39.62
C MET A 538 3.25 -48.00 39.85
N GLY A 539 3.78 -48.28 41.00
CA GLY A 539 4.42 -49.57 41.35
C GLY A 539 3.50 -50.76 41.59
N GLY A 540 2.18 -50.57 41.56
CA GLY A 540 1.19 -51.60 41.89
C GLY A 540 0.25 -51.95 40.72
N GLY A 541 0.74 -52.55 39.62
CA GLY A 541 -0.17 -53.03 38.57
C GLY A 541 0.50 -53.26 37.22
N GLY A 542 1.32 -54.26 37.11
CA GLY A 542 1.83 -54.73 35.82
C GLY A 542 0.72 -55.23 34.91
N MET A 543 0.30 -54.46 33.94
CA MET A 543 -0.35 -55.00 32.73
C MET A 543 0.45 -54.58 31.52
N ALA A 544 1.21 -55.50 31.00
CA ALA A 544 1.84 -55.41 29.70
C ALA A 544 0.77 -55.45 28.60
N VAL A 545 0.52 -54.30 27.99
CA VAL A 545 -0.26 -54.22 26.75
C VAL A 545 0.71 -54.34 25.59
N SER A 546 0.69 -55.50 24.93
CA SER A 546 1.38 -55.72 23.66
C SER A 546 0.67 -54.93 22.55
N VAL A 547 1.31 -53.94 22.01
CA VAL A 547 0.87 -53.30 20.77
C VAL A 547 1.41 -54.13 19.60
N SER A 548 0.53 -54.90 18.97
CA SER A 548 0.74 -55.44 17.64
C SER A 548 0.31 -54.41 16.61
N GLY A 549 1.28 -53.88 15.85
CA GLY A 549 0.97 -53.08 14.67
C GLY A 549 0.40 -53.94 13.53
N PRO A 550 -0.45 -53.35 12.69
CA PRO A 550 -0.62 -53.84 11.33
C PRO A 550 0.05 -52.86 10.36
N GLY A 551 0.99 -53.42 9.63
CA GLY A 551 1.46 -52.76 8.41
C GLY A 551 0.50 -52.98 7.24
N GLY A 552 0.65 -52.19 6.25
CA GLY A 552 0.05 -52.27 4.92
C GLY A 552 -0.77 -51.03 4.61
N GLY A 553 -0.44 -50.16 3.72
CA GLY A 553 -0.13 -50.40 2.36
C GLY A 553 -1.12 -49.65 1.48
N MET A 554 -0.60 -48.77 0.65
CA MET A 554 -1.19 -48.31 -0.61
C MET A 554 -2.51 -47.49 -0.60
N ARG A 555 -2.52 -46.23 -0.95
CA ARG A 555 -2.58 -45.69 -2.33
C ARG A 555 -2.35 -44.18 -2.31
#